data_24e71d792ca884804f4d6ff4722e796b
#
_entry.id   24e71d792ca884804f4d6ff4722e796b
#
_cell.length_a   1.000
_cell.length_b   1.000
_cell.length_c   1.000
_cell.angle_alpha   90.00
_cell.angle_beta   90.00
_cell.angle_gamma   90.00
#
_symmetry.space_group_name_H-M   'P 1'
#
loop_
_entity.id
_entity.type
_entity.pdbx_description
1 polymer ?
#
loop_
_entity_poly.entity_id
_entity_poly.type
_entity_poly.pdbx_seq_one_letter_code
_entity_poly.pdbx_strand_id
1 'polypeptide(L)'
;GCADVNVGEVDALREAGGYFALFCGHDHKNSFVGHVHDIDLGYAPTCGFECYGPKSRFRGIRLFEFREDNPMAYVTRMLTWGDLVGRYSSNELRVFFEDHCVTDLIGVRNELRRPQVSATLLGAGAVACGAIGYAVRGLLRKSQ
;
A
#
# COMPACT_ATOMS: atom_id res chain seq x y z
N GLY A 1 2.94 4.93 -9.56
CA GLY A 1 2.95 6.30 -10.04
C GLY A 1 1.91 6.51 -11.12
N CYS A 2 1.60 7.74 -11.37
CA CYS A 2 0.76 8.15 -12.50
C CYS A 2 1.63 8.87 -13.53
N ALA A 3 1.11 9.02 -14.75
CA ALA A 3 1.76 9.84 -15.77
C ALA A 3 1.76 11.32 -15.34
N ASP A 4 2.82 12.05 -15.69
CA ASP A 4 2.94 13.47 -15.38
C ASP A 4 2.00 14.34 -16.25
N VAL A 5 1.56 13.81 -17.38
CA VAL A 5 0.69 14.49 -18.34
C VAL A 5 -0.56 13.65 -18.59
N ASN A 6 -1.73 14.28 -18.46
CA ASN A 6 -2.97 13.68 -18.89
C ASN A 6 -3.06 13.75 -20.42
N VAL A 7 -3.05 12.60 -21.07
CA VAL A 7 -3.13 12.48 -22.55
C VAL A 7 -4.55 12.34 -23.08
N GLY A 8 -5.57 12.47 -22.24
CA GLY A 8 -6.98 12.48 -22.63
C GLY A 8 -7.58 11.09 -22.83
N GLU A 9 -7.12 10.07 -22.11
CA GLU A 9 -7.66 8.70 -22.24
C GLU A 9 -9.17 8.65 -22.01
N VAL A 10 -9.67 9.28 -20.96
CA VAL A 10 -11.11 9.31 -20.65
C VAL A 10 -11.91 10.03 -21.73
N ASP A 11 -11.36 11.12 -22.27
CA ASP A 11 -12.02 11.86 -23.36
C ASP A 11 -12.09 11.00 -24.63
N ALA A 12 -11.02 10.27 -24.95
CA ALA A 12 -11.00 9.34 -26.09
C ALA A 12 -12.02 8.19 -25.92
N LEU A 13 -12.16 7.63 -24.72
CA LEU A 13 -13.17 6.60 -24.43
C LEU A 13 -14.59 7.14 -24.58
N ARG A 14 -14.83 8.37 -24.15
CA ARG A 14 -16.14 9.04 -24.32
C ARG A 14 -16.46 9.30 -25.80
N GLU A 15 -15.48 9.79 -26.55
CA GLU A 15 -15.65 10.05 -28.00
C GLU A 15 -15.89 8.75 -28.75
N ALA A 16 -15.20 7.68 -28.44
CA ALA A 16 -15.42 6.36 -29.05
C ALA A 16 -16.81 5.78 -28.74
N GLY A 17 -17.33 6.10 -27.55
CA GLY A 17 -18.65 5.62 -27.09
C GLY A 17 -18.64 4.13 -26.70
N GLY A 18 -19.69 3.70 -26.00
CA GLY A 18 -19.85 2.30 -25.57
C GLY A 18 -19.02 1.87 -24.35
N TYR A 19 -18.20 2.75 -23.81
CA TYR A 19 -17.44 2.51 -22.58
C TYR A 19 -18.17 3.13 -21.39
N PHE A 20 -18.41 2.35 -20.36
CA PHE A 20 -19.03 2.81 -19.11
C PHE A 20 -18.17 2.58 -17.90
N ALA A 21 -17.10 1.79 -18.03
CA ALA A 21 -16.16 1.54 -16.94
C ALA A 21 -14.76 1.21 -17.45
N LEU A 22 -13.74 1.64 -16.73
CA LEU A 22 -12.33 1.30 -16.90
C LEU A 22 -11.74 0.90 -15.58
N PHE A 23 -11.28 -0.33 -15.46
CA PHE A 23 -10.63 -0.85 -14.26
C PHE A 23 -9.22 -1.30 -14.56
N CYS A 24 -8.28 -0.97 -13.68
CA CYS A 24 -6.89 -1.32 -13.84
C CYS A 24 -6.29 -1.87 -12.53
N GLY A 25 -5.16 -2.54 -12.68
CA GLY A 25 -4.30 -2.98 -11.60
C GLY A 25 -3.14 -2.03 -11.39
N HIS A 26 -1.91 -2.55 -11.31
CA HIS A 26 -0.65 -1.85 -11.17
C HIS A 26 -0.43 -1.22 -9.79
N ASP A 27 -1.31 -0.38 -9.29
CA ASP A 27 -1.21 0.12 -7.92
C ASP A 27 -1.82 -0.89 -6.95
N HIS A 28 -0.97 -1.71 -6.37
CA HIS A 28 -1.36 -2.85 -5.53
C HIS A 28 -2.10 -2.48 -4.25
N LYS A 29 -2.04 -1.22 -3.81
CA LYS A 29 -2.72 -0.74 -2.60
C LYS A 29 -4.05 -0.07 -2.88
N ASN A 30 -4.34 0.21 -4.14
CA ASN A 30 -5.47 1.02 -4.54
C ASN A 30 -6.70 0.14 -4.84
N SER A 31 -7.85 0.53 -4.30
CA SER A 31 -9.11 -0.20 -4.48
C SER A 31 -10.31 0.74 -4.69
N PHE A 32 -10.07 2.01 -4.99
CA PHE A 32 -11.16 2.95 -5.16
C PHE A 32 -11.96 2.69 -6.44
N VAL A 33 -13.17 3.20 -6.47
CA VAL A 33 -13.98 3.42 -7.68
C VAL A 33 -14.52 4.84 -7.62
N GLY A 34 -14.32 5.57 -8.69
CA GLY A 34 -14.85 6.92 -8.86
C GLY A 34 -15.60 7.05 -10.18
N HIS A 35 -16.52 7.97 -10.28
CA HIS A 35 -17.31 8.25 -11.48
C HIS A 35 -16.87 9.57 -12.09
N VAL A 36 -16.46 9.54 -13.36
CA VAL A 36 -15.98 10.72 -14.08
C VAL A 36 -16.53 10.69 -15.51
N HIS A 37 -17.26 11.73 -15.88
CA HIS A 37 -17.79 11.87 -17.25
C HIS A 37 -18.53 10.62 -17.76
N ASP A 38 -19.43 10.07 -16.95
CA ASP A 38 -20.24 8.89 -17.25
C ASP A 38 -19.46 7.57 -17.41
N ILE A 39 -18.19 7.56 -16.98
CA ILE A 39 -17.34 6.36 -16.93
C ILE A 39 -16.91 6.10 -15.49
N ASP A 40 -17.09 4.88 -15.01
CA ASP A 40 -16.52 4.43 -13.75
C ASP A 40 -15.03 4.14 -13.93
N LEU A 41 -14.21 4.77 -13.11
CA LEU A 41 -12.76 4.54 -13.06
C LEU A 41 -12.41 3.83 -11.77
N GLY A 42 -11.72 2.71 -11.83
CA GLY A 42 -11.42 1.95 -10.63
C GLY A 42 -10.12 1.18 -10.67
N TYR A 43 -9.70 0.77 -9.47
CA TYR A 43 -8.53 -0.07 -9.24
C TYR A 43 -8.92 -1.37 -8.57
N ALA A 44 -8.17 -2.43 -8.89
CA ALA A 44 -8.15 -3.67 -8.15
C ALA A 44 -6.78 -3.82 -7.49
N PRO A 45 -6.71 -3.94 -6.15
CA PRO A 45 -5.45 -4.16 -5.45
C PRO A 45 -4.92 -5.56 -5.72
N THR A 46 -3.69 -5.81 -5.27
CA THR A 46 -3.11 -7.15 -5.39
C THR A 46 -3.84 -8.20 -4.56
N CYS A 47 -4.01 -9.39 -5.10
CA CYS A 47 -4.42 -10.58 -4.35
C CYS A 47 -3.21 -11.42 -3.86
N GLY A 48 -2.01 -11.18 -4.42
CA GLY A 48 -0.81 -11.94 -4.11
C GLY A 48 -0.15 -11.49 -2.80
N PHE A 49 0.47 -12.44 -2.07
CA PHE A 49 1.18 -12.18 -0.83
C PHE A 49 2.69 -11.93 -1.03
N GLU A 50 3.22 -12.23 -2.21
CA GLU A 50 4.64 -12.11 -2.53
C GLU A 50 5.06 -10.71 -3.04
N CYS A 51 4.12 -9.84 -3.32
CA CYS A 51 4.37 -8.50 -3.82
C CYS A 51 3.94 -7.43 -2.80
N TYR A 52 4.43 -6.20 -2.96
CA TYR A 52 3.99 -5.09 -2.14
C TYR A 52 2.45 -4.92 -2.25
N GLY A 53 1.81 -4.42 -1.21
CA GLY A 53 0.37 -4.26 -1.24
C GLY A 53 -0.20 -3.77 0.09
N PRO A 54 -1.51 -3.85 0.26
CA PRO A 54 -2.15 -3.59 1.53
C PRO A 54 -1.81 -4.71 2.53
N LYS A 55 -2.17 -4.51 3.79
CA LYS A 55 -2.10 -5.59 4.80
C LYS A 55 -2.85 -6.82 4.31
N SER A 56 -2.39 -8.01 4.69
CA SER A 56 -2.90 -9.30 4.21
C SER A 56 -4.41 -9.40 4.19
N ARG A 57 -5.07 -8.97 5.24
CA ARG A 57 -6.53 -9.01 5.35
C ARG A 57 -7.27 -8.21 4.27
N PHE A 58 -6.63 -7.21 3.68
CA PHE A 58 -7.19 -6.35 2.64
C PHE A 58 -6.76 -6.73 1.22
N ARG A 59 -5.90 -7.75 1.08
CA ARG A 59 -5.54 -8.31 -0.22
C ARG A 59 -6.73 -9.10 -0.75
N GLY A 60 -6.97 -9.04 -2.05
CA GLY A 60 -8.13 -9.71 -2.60
C GLY A 60 -8.34 -9.41 -4.07
N ILE A 61 -9.52 -9.73 -4.52
CA ILE A 61 -9.97 -9.52 -5.90
C ILE A 61 -11.13 -8.54 -5.92
N ARG A 62 -11.30 -7.88 -7.05
CA ARG A 62 -12.51 -7.12 -7.34
C ARG A 62 -13.48 -8.02 -8.09
N LEU A 63 -14.65 -8.22 -7.52
CA LEU A 63 -15.74 -8.98 -8.14
C LEU A 63 -16.63 -8.03 -8.93
N PHE A 64 -17.07 -8.48 -10.10
CA PHE A 64 -18.05 -7.81 -10.93
C PHE A 64 -19.23 -8.73 -11.13
N GLU A 65 -20.42 -8.23 -10.91
CA GLU A 65 -21.68 -8.94 -11.12
C GLU A 65 -22.48 -8.17 -12.19
N PHE A 66 -22.63 -8.77 -13.34
CA PHE A 66 -23.38 -8.23 -14.47
C PHE A 66 -24.73 -8.92 -14.60
N ARG A 67 -25.73 -8.15 -14.99
CA ARG A 67 -27.03 -8.66 -15.34
C ARG A 67 -27.13 -8.77 -16.85
N GLU A 68 -27.60 -9.91 -17.35
CA GLU A 68 -27.76 -10.12 -18.80
C GLU A 68 -28.79 -9.16 -19.43
N ASP A 69 -29.86 -8.82 -18.69
CA ASP A 69 -30.90 -7.91 -19.11
C ASP A 69 -30.49 -6.44 -19.09
N ASN A 70 -29.45 -6.08 -18.31
CA ASN A 70 -28.91 -4.73 -18.24
C ASN A 70 -27.43 -4.74 -17.84
N PRO A 71 -26.52 -5.00 -18.79
CA PRO A 71 -25.08 -5.09 -18.48
C PRO A 71 -24.47 -3.78 -17.96
N MET A 72 -25.12 -2.64 -18.24
CA MET A 72 -24.64 -1.34 -17.77
C MET A 72 -24.90 -1.12 -16.28
N ALA A 73 -25.88 -1.81 -15.70
CA ALA A 73 -26.18 -1.77 -14.28
C ALA A 73 -25.45 -2.91 -13.54
N TYR A 74 -24.12 -2.83 -13.53
CA TYR A 74 -23.29 -3.79 -12.82
C TYR A 74 -23.08 -3.40 -11.36
N VAL A 75 -22.72 -4.38 -10.54
CA VAL A 75 -22.29 -4.19 -9.15
C VAL A 75 -20.84 -4.62 -9.02
N THR A 76 -20.04 -3.82 -8.33
CA THR A 76 -18.65 -4.21 -8.05
C THR A 76 -18.33 -4.05 -6.58
N ARG A 77 -17.57 -5.00 -6.06
CA ARG A 77 -17.09 -4.99 -4.69
C ARG A 77 -15.75 -5.70 -4.53
N MET A 78 -15.03 -5.36 -3.48
CA MET A 78 -13.86 -6.11 -3.09
C MET A 78 -14.26 -7.39 -2.36
N LEU A 79 -13.59 -8.48 -2.67
CA LEU A 79 -13.63 -9.73 -1.93
C LEU A 79 -12.24 -9.99 -1.40
N THR A 80 -12.04 -9.75 -0.11
CA THR A 80 -10.72 -9.77 0.50
C THR A 80 -10.40 -11.10 1.18
N TRP A 81 -9.13 -11.35 1.43
CA TRP A 81 -8.68 -12.48 2.24
C TRP A 81 -9.32 -12.45 3.64
N GLY A 82 -9.43 -11.27 4.24
CA GLY A 82 -10.08 -11.10 5.54
C GLY A 82 -11.55 -11.51 5.52
N ASP A 83 -12.27 -11.24 4.43
CA ASP A 83 -13.67 -11.64 4.27
C ASP A 83 -13.82 -13.15 4.13
N LEU A 84 -12.92 -13.79 3.38
CA LEU A 84 -13.01 -15.23 3.07
C LEU A 84 -12.48 -16.12 4.18
N VAL A 85 -11.39 -15.74 4.82
CA VAL A 85 -10.64 -16.63 5.73
C VAL A 85 -10.60 -16.06 7.16
N GLY A 86 -10.69 -14.77 7.32
CA GLY A 86 -10.67 -14.09 8.62
C GLY A 86 -9.33 -14.13 9.36
N ARG A 87 -8.27 -14.63 8.72
CA ARG A 87 -6.94 -14.78 9.31
C ARG A 87 -5.83 -14.46 8.31
N TYR A 88 -4.60 -14.40 8.78
CA TYR A 88 -3.42 -14.30 7.93
C TYR A 88 -3.21 -15.58 7.08
N SER A 89 -2.30 -15.48 6.11
CA SER A 89 -1.93 -16.63 5.27
C SER A 89 -1.26 -17.75 6.07
N SER A 90 -1.03 -18.89 5.42
CA SER A 90 -0.32 -20.02 6.03
C SER A 90 1.11 -19.70 6.49
N ASN A 91 1.74 -18.66 5.94
CA ASN A 91 3.04 -18.15 6.38
C ASN A 91 2.85 -16.90 7.25
N GLU A 92 2.23 -17.09 8.41
CA GLU A 92 1.81 -15.98 9.29
C GLU A 92 2.95 -15.10 9.75
N LEU A 93 4.11 -15.65 10.07
CA LEU A 93 5.26 -14.85 10.52
C LEU A 93 5.78 -13.94 9.41
N ARG A 94 5.97 -14.47 8.20
CA ARG A 94 6.41 -13.67 7.06
C ARG A 94 5.43 -12.55 6.76
N VAL A 95 4.16 -12.88 6.67
CA VAL A 95 3.09 -11.93 6.36
C VAL A 95 2.96 -10.89 7.48
N PHE A 96 3.12 -11.29 8.73
CA PHE A 96 3.16 -10.35 9.85
C PHE A 96 4.28 -9.32 9.68
N PHE A 97 5.50 -9.75 9.34
CA PHE A 97 6.61 -8.84 9.10
C PHE A 97 6.36 -7.94 7.88
N GLU A 98 5.84 -8.49 6.78
CA GLU A 98 5.50 -7.70 5.59
C GLU A 98 4.40 -6.67 5.86
N ASP A 99 3.42 -6.98 6.70
CA ASP A 99 2.33 -6.09 7.05
C ASP A 99 2.72 -4.99 8.06
N HIS A 100 3.72 -5.24 8.91
CA HIS A 100 4.07 -4.36 10.02
C HIS A 100 5.48 -3.76 9.92
N CYS A 101 6.33 -4.34 9.10
CA CYS A 101 7.69 -3.88 8.89
C CYS A 101 7.89 -3.47 7.43
N VAL A 102 8.76 -2.50 7.21
CA VAL A 102 9.19 -2.15 5.85
C VAL A 102 10.31 -3.10 5.46
N THR A 103 10.03 -3.99 4.51
CA THR A 103 10.94 -5.09 4.12
C THR A 103 11.70 -4.83 2.83
N ASP A 104 11.29 -3.85 2.02
CA ASP A 104 11.98 -3.47 0.79
C ASP A 104 12.85 -2.22 0.96
N LEU A 105 13.95 -2.14 0.22
CA LEU A 105 14.91 -1.02 0.33
C LEU A 105 14.31 0.35 -0.03
N ILE A 106 13.35 0.38 -0.96
CA ILE A 106 12.70 1.62 -1.37
C ILE A 106 11.79 2.10 -0.24
N GLY A 107 11.01 1.20 0.34
CA GLY A 107 10.17 1.47 1.47
C GLY A 107 10.97 1.92 2.70
N VAL A 108 12.08 1.23 3.03
CA VAL A 108 12.99 1.67 4.11
C VAL A 108 13.51 3.08 3.86
N ARG A 109 13.97 3.36 2.64
CA ARG A 109 14.44 4.71 2.27
C ARG A 109 13.35 5.76 2.42
N ASN A 110 12.12 5.45 2.03
CA ASN A 110 10.98 6.37 2.13
C ASN A 110 10.58 6.62 3.58
N GLU A 111 10.57 5.58 4.42
CA GLU A 111 10.32 5.73 5.86
C GLU A 111 11.41 6.57 6.54
N LEU A 112 12.67 6.33 6.23
CA LEU A 112 13.79 7.13 6.78
C LEU A 112 13.76 8.61 6.36
N ARG A 113 13.07 8.95 5.27
CA ARG A 113 12.88 10.34 4.82
C ARG A 113 11.73 11.06 5.54
N ARG A 114 10.89 10.35 6.26
CA ARG A 114 9.81 10.98 7.05
C ARG A 114 10.42 11.79 8.20
N PRO A 115 10.09 13.08 8.34
CA PRO A 115 10.72 13.94 9.35
C PRO A 115 10.59 13.38 10.78
N GLN A 116 9.46 12.76 11.09
CA GLN A 116 9.22 12.16 12.41
C GLN A 116 10.15 10.97 12.68
N VAL A 117 10.35 10.11 11.68
CA VAL A 117 11.21 8.91 11.78
C VAL A 117 12.67 9.33 11.91
N SER A 118 13.13 10.24 11.05
CA SER A 118 14.52 10.75 11.12
C SER A 118 14.79 11.49 12.43
N ALA A 119 13.85 12.30 12.91
CA ALA A 119 14.00 12.98 14.20
C ALA A 119 14.07 12.00 15.37
N THR A 120 13.25 10.95 15.36
CA THR A 120 13.26 9.89 16.38
C THR A 120 14.58 9.11 16.38
N LEU A 121 15.08 8.75 15.19
CA LEU A 121 16.36 8.03 15.06
C LEU A 121 17.55 8.89 15.49
N LEU A 122 17.56 10.17 15.12
CA LEU A 122 18.60 11.12 15.58
C LEU A 122 18.56 11.30 17.10
N GLY A 123 17.36 11.44 17.68
CA GLY A 123 17.19 11.54 19.13
C GLY A 123 17.66 10.29 19.85
N ALA A 124 17.28 9.11 19.38
CA ALA A 124 17.73 7.84 19.95
C ALA A 124 19.24 7.67 19.84
N GLY A 125 19.84 8.03 18.71
CA GLY A 125 21.28 8.01 18.49
C GLY A 125 22.02 8.94 19.46
N ALA A 126 21.53 10.17 19.65
CA ALA A 126 22.11 11.11 20.59
C ALA A 126 22.08 10.60 22.04
N VAL A 127 20.96 9.99 22.46
CA VAL A 127 20.85 9.38 23.81
C VAL A 127 21.83 8.22 23.97
N ALA A 128 21.93 7.33 22.97
CA ALA A 128 22.86 6.21 23.01
C ALA A 128 24.33 6.68 23.09
N CYS A 129 24.72 7.65 22.29
CA CYS A 129 26.07 8.25 22.33
C CYS A 129 26.35 8.92 23.67
N GLY A 130 25.37 9.62 24.24
CA GLY A 130 25.48 10.23 25.57
C GLY A 130 25.69 9.20 26.68
N ALA A 131 24.93 8.10 26.65
CA ALA A 131 25.05 7.01 27.60
C ALA A 131 26.43 6.29 27.53
N ILE A 132 26.90 6.04 26.28
CA ILE A 132 28.23 5.45 26.06
C ILE A 132 29.33 6.40 26.57
N GLY A 133 29.25 7.69 26.22
CA GLY A 133 30.22 8.70 26.71
C GLY A 133 30.24 8.81 28.21
N TYR A 134 29.09 8.74 28.89
CA TYR A 134 28.98 8.76 30.32
C TYR A 134 29.64 7.52 30.94
N ALA A 135 29.37 6.32 30.42
CA ALA A 135 29.94 5.04 30.88
C ALA A 135 31.47 5.04 30.75
N VAL A 136 32.00 5.46 29.59
CA VAL A 136 33.43 5.57 29.32
C VAL A 136 34.11 6.53 30.32
N ARG A 137 33.48 7.70 30.56
CA ARG A 137 33.99 8.68 31.51
C ARG A 137 34.04 8.14 32.97
N GLY A 138 33.02 7.31 33.32
CA GLY A 138 32.97 6.64 34.62
C GLY A 138 34.07 5.59 34.79
N LEU A 139 34.38 4.86 33.72
CA LEU A 139 35.48 3.87 33.72
C LEU A 139 36.84 4.56 33.83
N LEU A 140 37.09 5.64 33.11
CA LEU A 140 38.37 6.38 33.18
C LEU A 140 38.59 7.05 34.51
N ARG A 141 37.55 7.46 35.25
CA ARG A 141 37.66 8.01 36.61
C ARG A 141 38.02 6.97 37.66
N LYS A 142 37.72 5.70 37.44
CA LYS A 142 38.06 4.60 38.38
C LYS A 142 39.46 4.05 38.18
N SER A 143 40.14 4.44 37.09
CA SER A 143 41.48 3.99 36.74
C SER A 143 42.58 4.99 37.16
N GLN A 144 42.21 6.10 37.80
CA GLN A 144 43.08 7.06 38.46
C GLN A 144 42.92 6.93 39.99
#